data_f1f5ad7a04d719aa1a8b2c4121d5684d
#
_entry.id   f1f5ad7a04d719aa1a8b2c4121d5684d
#
_cell.length_a   1.000
_cell.length_b   1.000
_cell.length_c   1.000
_cell.angle_alpha   90.00
_cell.angle_beta   90.00
_cell.angle_gamma   90.00
#
_symmetry.space_group_name_H-M   'P 1'
#
loop_
_entity.id
_entity.type
_entity.pdbx_description
1 polymer ?
#
loop_
_entity_poly.entity_id
_entity_poly.type
_entity_poly.pdbx_seq_one_letter_code
_entity_poly.pdbx_strand_id
1 'polypeptide(L)'
;MSWSALYEMPAGEAFWICRFSVCPLRAEPNHRSEMTSQLLWGEPQQILDGEGEWLLVRGLLDGYVGWVPVGSLMQAFRTMERWAIVRVRWAPLYREKRLHSRVPVGSVVPANGVWHTAHGRYRVAAGHLVPWPDKPRRIPVGRAYALFHQTPYFWGGKSPAGIDCSGLVQITYRLAGWLLPRDAADQAAFSTPTLQPRPGDFVFYTPPQESRITHVALYKDPTTILHATPHAGTSLAPAQLFTHVFHSYRTLVP
;
A
#
# COMPACT_ATOMS: atom_id res chain seq x y z
N MET A 1 4.31 -14.26 -1.28
CA MET A 1 3.00 -14.64 -0.69
C MET A 1 2.02 -14.85 -1.81
N SER A 2 1.32 -15.97 -1.81
CA SER A 2 0.34 -16.28 -2.85
C SER A 2 -0.95 -15.51 -2.57
N TRP A 3 -1.67 -15.18 -3.61
CA TRP A 3 -3.02 -14.62 -3.62
C TRP A 3 -4.04 -15.43 -2.80
N SER A 4 -3.68 -16.69 -2.46
CA SER A 4 -4.52 -17.64 -1.75
C SER A 4 -5.06 -17.09 -0.43
N ALA A 5 -4.26 -16.37 0.35
CA ALA A 5 -4.69 -15.91 1.68
C ALA A 5 -5.94 -15.01 1.68
N LEU A 6 -6.12 -14.15 0.66
CA LEU A 6 -7.34 -13.33 0.55
C LEU A 6 -8.55 -14.10 0.00
N TYR A 7 -8.31 -15.11 -0.84
CA TYR A 7 -9.36 -15.95 -1.43
C TYR A 7 -9.75 -17.10 -0.52
N GLU A 8 -8.82 -17.60 0.31
CA GLU A 8 -9.05 -18.71 1.26
C GLU A 8 -9.90 -18.30 2.46
N MET A 9 -10.20 -17.00 2.63
CA MET A 9 -11.05 -16.53 3.72
C MET A 9 -12.53 -16.76 3.35
N PRO A 10 -13.27 -17.65 4.03
CA PRO A 10 -14.65 -17.96 3.68
C PRO A 10 -15.57 -16.73 3.71
N ALA A 11 -16.57 -16.71 2.82
CA ALA A 11 -17.64 -15.73 2.90
C ALA A 11 -18.44 -15.96 4.19
N GLY A 12 -18.71 -14.88 4.95
CA GLY A 12 -19.46 -14.94 6.20
C GLY A 12 -18.60 -14.98 7.47
N GLU A 13 -17.29 -15.16 7.38
CA GLU A 13 -16.40 -15.01 8.53
C GLU A 13 -16.15 -13.52 8.86
N ALA A 14 -15.91 -13.25 10.14
CA ALA A 14 -15.55 -11.94 10.64
C ALA A 14 -14.06 -11.67 10.42
N PHE A 15 -13.77 -10.49 9.90
CA PHE A 15 -12.40 -9.99 9.75
C PHE A 15 -12.19 -8.79 10.65
N TRP A 16 -10.95 -8.59 11.05
CA TRP A 16 -10.53 -7.30 11.58
C TRP A 16 -10.03 -6.44 10.42
N ILE A 17 -10.61 -5.27 10.24
CA ILE A 17 -10.20 -4.31 9.21
C ILE A 17 -9.84 -2.97 9.84
N CYS A 18 -8.96 -2.22 9.19
CA CYS A 18 -8.68 -0.85 9.57
C CYS A 18 -9.95 0.01 9.44
N ARG A 19 -10.36 0.67 10.54
CA ARG A 19 -11.59 1.49 10.59
C ARG A 19 -11.37 2.95 10.22
N PHE A 20 -10.13 3.44 10.28
CA PHE A 20 -9.78 4.81 9.90
C PHE A 20 -9.37 4.88 8.44
N SER A 21 -9.47 6.07 7.83
CA SER A 21 -9.00 6.28 6.46
C SER A 21 -7.54 5.84 6.30
N VAL A 22 -6.73 6.19 7.28
CA VAL A 22 -5.32 5.79 7.42
C VAL A 22 -5.03 5.63 8.91
N CYS A 23 -4.33 4.58 9.29
CA CYS A 23 -3.90 4.32 10.65
C CYS A 23 -2.39 4.05 10.69
N PRO A 24 -1.61 4.72 11.55
CA PRO A 24 -0.20 4.39 11.75
C PRO A 24 -0.01 2.96 12.27
N LEU A 25 0.92 2.24 11.67
CA LEU A 25 1.46 0.98 12.17
C LEU A 25 2.84 1.25 12.77
N ARG A 26 3.05 0.87 14.01
CA ARG A 26 4.24 1.24 14.78
C ARG A 26 5.13 0.05 15.10
N ALA A 27 6.42 0.31 15.29
CA ALA A 27 7.40 -0.72 15.68
C ALA A 27 7.14 -1.27 17.09
N GLU A 28 6.67 -0.42 18.02
CA GLU A 28 6.44 -0.75 19.43
C GLU A 28 5.07 -0.24 19.91
N PRO A 29 4.49 -0.79 20.98
CA PRO A 29 3.17 -0.43 21.50
C PRO A 29 3.17 0.91 22.25
N ASN A 30 3.63 1.97 21.60
CA ASN A 30 3.59 3.33 22.15
C ASN A 30 3.51 4.40 21.04
N HIS A 31 2.96 5.58 21.38
CA HIS A 31 2.74 6.66 20.41
C HIS A 31 4.02 7.37 19.95
N ARG A 32 5.14 7.20 20.64
CA ARG A 32 6.44 7.81 20.30
C ARG A 32 7.31 6.89 19.46
N SER A 33 6.92 5.61 19.34
CA SER A 33 7.63 4.64 18.51
C SER A 33 7.60 5.03 17.03
N GLU A 34 8.57 4.57 16.29
CA GLU A 34 8.65 4.74 14.84
C GLU A 34 7.37 4.26 14.15
N MET A 35 6.86 5.06 13.23
CA MET A 35 5.85 4.61 12.29
C MET A 35 6.54 3.86 11.14
N THR A 36 6.39 2.55 11.10
CA THR A 36 7.03 1.70 10.09
C THR A 36 6.16 1.52 8.85
N SER A 37 4.83 1.65 9.00
CA SER A 37 3.87 1.55 7.91
C SER A 37 2.56 2.25 8.26
N GLN A 38 1.59 2.15 7.36
CA GLN A 38 0.20 2.55 7.57
C GLN A 38 -0.74 1.41 7.20
N LEU A 39 -1.87 1.31 7.90
CA LEU A 39 -3.03 0.55 7.42
C LEU A 39 -3.97 1.52 6.71
N LEU A 40 -4.47 1.11 5.56
CA LEU A 40 -5.51 1.84 4.84
C LEU A 40 -6.88 1.27 5.21
N TRP A 41 -7.93 2.09 5.08
CA TRP A 41 -9.29 1.69 5.38
C TRP A 41 -9.67 0.38 4.66
N GLY A 42 -10.25 -0.54 5.43
CA GLY A 42 -10.73 -1.82 4.91
C GLY A 42 -9.64 -2.88 4.72
N GLU A 43 -8.35 -2.56 4.92
CA GLU A 43 -7.28 -3.57 4.87
C GLU A 43 -7.49 -4.62 5.98
N PRO A 44 -7.60 -5.92 5.60
CA PRO A 44 -7.81 -6.99 6.57
C PRO A 44 -6.53 -7.30 7.36
N GLN A 45 -6.71 -7.54 8.65
CA GLN A 45 -5.66 -7.76 9.63
C GLN A 45 -5.89 -9.05 10.42
N GLN A 46 -4.82 -9.75 10.73
CA GLN A 46 -4.77 -10.81 11.73
C GLN A 46 -4.24 -10.20 13.03
N ILE A 47 -4.98 -10.35 14.13
CA ILE A 47 -4.47 -10.02 15.46
C ILE A 47 -3.57 -11.16 15.92
N LEU A 48 -2.34 -10.85 16.31
CA LEU A 48 -1.33 -11.80 16.79
C LEU A 48 -1.22 -11.77 18.31
N ASP A 49 -1.30 -10.56 18.91
CA ASP A 49 -1.09 -10.34 20.35
C ASP A 49 -1.74 -9.03 20.79
N GLY A 50 -1.74 -8.74 22.10
CA GLY A 50 -2.22 -7.51 22.67
C GLY A 50 -1.44 -7.10 23.92
N GLU A 51 -1.11 -5.82 24.04
CA GLU A 51 -0.44 -5.23 25.20
C GLU A 51 -1.10 -3.90 25.57
N GLY A 52 -1.77 -3.84 26.72
CA GLY A 52 -2.49 -2.66 27.18
C GLY A 52 -3.54 -2.19 26.17
N GLU A 53 -3.38 -0.96 25.66
CA GLU A 53 -4.26 -0.39 24.64
C GLU A 53 -3.79 -0.63 23.20
N TRP A 54 -2.88 -1.59 22.97
CA TRP A 54 -2.26 -1.88 21.68
C TRP A 54 -2.53 -3.32 21.23
N LEU A 55 -2.63 -3.50 19.92
CA LEU A 55 -2.70 -4.80 19.25
C LEU A 55 -1.51 -4.96 18.33
N LEU A 56 -0.83 -6.09 18.44
CA LEU A 56 0.12 -6.55 17.44
C LEU A 56 -0.67 -7.19 16.30
N VAL A 57 -0.50 -6.68 15.09
CA VAL A 57 -1.24 -7.15 13.94
C VAL A 57 -0.32 -7.54 12.79
N ARG A 58 -0.83 -8.45 11.95
CA ARG A 58 -0.23 -8.78 10.66
C ARG A 58 -1.19 -8.40 9.53
N GLY A 59 -0.74 -7.56 8.61
CA GLY A 59 -1.47 -7.25 7.39
C GLY A 59 -1.63 -8.48 6.50
N LEU A 60 -2.87 -8.82 6.09
CA LEU A 60 -3.09 -9.98 5.22
C LEU A 60 -2.74 -9.70 3.76
N LEU A 61 -2.49 -8.44 3.39
CA LEU A 61 -2.10 -8.05 2.02
C LEU A 61 -0.58 -8.14 1.77
N ASP A 62 0.24 -7.86 2.78
CA ASP A 62 1.69 -7.74 2.63
C ASP A 62 2.48 -8.51 3.68
N GLY A 63 1.79 -9.08 4.69
CA GLY A 63 2.40 -9.82 5.78
C GLY A 63 3.12 -8.93 6.80
N TYR A 64 3.06 -7.61 6.65
CA TYR A 64 3.79 -6.69 7.51
C TYR A 64 3.22 -6.71 8.93
N VAL A 65 4.11 -6.72 9.93
CA VAL A 65 3.74 -6.84 11.35
C VAL A 65 4.05 -5.52 12.06
N GLY A 66 3.18 -5.11 12.96
CA GLY A 66 3.38 -3.95 13.79
C GLY A 66 2.21 -3.69 14.73
N TRP A 67 2.33 -2.63 15.52
CA TRP A 67 1.41 -2.28 16.59
C TRP A 67 0.42 -1.19 16.16
N VAL A 68 -0.85 -1.37 16.52
CA VAL A 68 -1.92 -0.37 16.35
C VAL A 68 -2.70 -0.22 17.65
N PRO A 69 -3.27 0.98 17.96
CA PRO A 69 -4.20 1.13 19.08
C PRO A 69 -5.44 0.23 18.91
N VAL A 70 -5.96 -0.35 19.99
CA VAL A 70 -7.14 -1.23 20.00
C VAL A 70 -8.32 -0.63 19.22
N GLY A 71 -8.57 0.68 19.36
CA GLY A 71 -9.65 1.38 18.65
C GLY A 71 -9.45 1.54 17.13
N SER A 72 -8.31 1.11 16.57
CA SER A 72 -7.98 1.27 15.13
C SER A 72 -8.62 0.22 14.24
N LEU A 73 -9.10 -0.87 14.83
CA LEU A 73 -9.71 -1.97 14.09
C LEU A 73 -11.22 -2.06 14.38
N MET A 74 -11.94 -2.64 13.44
CA MET A 74 -13.33 -3.04 13.62
C MET A 74 -13.57 -4.40 12.96
N GLN A 75 -14.51 -5.16 13.53
CA GLN A 75 -14.98 -6.38 12.88
C GLN A 75 -15.87 -6.05 11.68
N ALA A 76 -15.62 -6.74 10.58
CA ALA A 76 -16.37 -6.62 9.35
C ALA A 76 -16.62 -7.99 8.73
N PHE A 77 -17.72 -8.09 7.97
CA PHE A 77 -18.13 -9.31 7.28
C PHE A 77 -18.12 -9.07 5.78
N ARG A 78 -17.57 -10.00 5.06
CA ARG A 78 -17.53 -10.00 3.60
C ARG A 78 -18.73 -10.81 3.07
N THR A 79 -19.48 -10.21 2.17
CA THR A 79 -20.61 -10.88 1.49
C THR A 79 -20.28 -11.33 0.07
N MET A 80 -19.09 -10.98 -0.43
CA MET A 80 -18.62 -11.29 -1.78
C MET A 80 -17.24 -11.94 -1.72
N GLU A 81 -17.01 -12.93 -2.56
CA GLU A 81 -15.70 -13.60 -2.65
C GLU A 81 -14.62 -12.76 -3.33
N ARG A 82 -15.03 -11.86 -4.26
CA ARG A 82 -14.11 -11.01 -5.01
C ARG A 82 -13.84 -9.69 -4.30
N TRP A 83 -12.69 -9.13 -4.61
CA TRP A 83 -12.21 -7.87 -4.09
C TRP A 83 -12.16 -6.77 -5.14
N ALA A 84 -12.21 -5.52 -4.68
CA ALA A 84 -11.97 -4.33 -5.47
C ALA A 84 -11.02 -3.39 -4.72
N ILE A 85 -10.37 -2.51 -5.47
CA ILE A 85 -9.38 -1.55 -4.98
C ILE A 85 -9.88 -0.15 -5.28
N VAL A 86 -9.75 0.77 -4.34
CA VAL A 86 -9.99 2.19 -4.56
C VAL A 86 -8.96 2.73 -5.56
N ARG A 87 -9.42 3.25 -6.71
CA ARG A 87 -8.59 3.66 -7.85
C ARG A 87 -8.37 5.16 -7.99
N VAL A 88 -9.03 5.95 -7.16
CA VAL A 88 -8.93 7.42 -7.16
C VAL A 88 -8.18 7.88 -5.92
N ARG A 89 -7.55 9.04 -6.00
CA ARG A 89 -6.72 9.58 -4.90
C ARG A 89 -7.44 9.54 -3.55
N TRP A 90 -8.71 9.99 -3.51
CA TRP A 90 -9.60 9.91 -2.36
C TRP A 90 -11.01 9.58 -2.82
N ALA A 91 -11.61 8.52 -2.31
CA ALA A 91 -12.99 8.13 -2.57
C ALA A 91 -13.89 8.48 -1.37
N PRO A 92 -15.10 8.98 -1.58
CA PRO A 92 -16.08 9.13 -0.50
C PRO A 92 -16.43 7.76 0.10
N LEU A 93 -16.44 7.71 1.44
CA LEU A 93 -16.94 6.58 2.23
C LEU A 93 -18.26 6.97 2.85
N TYR A 94 -19.29 6.21 2.58
CA TYR A 94 -20.61 6.40 3.16
C TYR A 94 -20.86 5.36 4.25
N ARG A 95 -21.39 5.80 5.38
CA ARG A 95 -22.01 4.92 6.37
C ARG A 95 -23.50 5.01 6.20
N GLU A 96 -24.14 3.87 5.87
CA GLU A 96 -25.50 3.83 5.35
C GLU A 96 -25.65 4.78 4.13
N LYS A 97 -26.40 5.85 4.23
CA LYS A 97 -26.62 6.85 3.17
C LYS A 97 -25.87 8.18 3.40
N ARG A 98 -25.18 8.33 4.53
CA ARG A 98 -24.51 9.58 4.93
C ARG A 98 -23.01 9.51 4.66
N LEU A 99 -22.45 10.60 4.13
CA LEU A 99 -21.01 10.75 4.02
C LEU A 99 -20.38 10.62 5.40
N HIS A 100 -19.45 9.67 5.55
CA HIS A 100 -18.77 9.39 6.82
C HIS A 100 -17.34 9.94 6.80
N SER A 101 -16.59 9.62 5.75
CA SER A 101 -15.18 10.05 5.60
C SER A 101 -14.76 9.89 4.13
N ARG A 102 -13.46 9.94 3.88
CA ARG A 102 -12.85 9.58 2.58
C ARG A 102 -11.81 8.51 2.79
N VAL A 103 -11.65 7.63 1.83
CA VAL A 103 -10.66 6.55 1.85
C VAL A 103 -9.66 6.72 0.71
N PRO A 104 -8.37 6.42 0.96
CA PRO A 104 -7.33 6.65 -0.03
C PRO A 104 -7.31 5.59 -1.12
N VAL A 105 -6.66 5.92 -2.22
CA VAL A 105 -6.23 4.97 -3.25
C VAL A 105 -5.49 3.79 -2.63
N GLY A 106 -5.73 2.60 -3.15
CA GLY A 106 -5.14 1.36 -2.61
C GLY A 106 -5.93 0.71 -1.48
N SER A 107 -6.92 1.39 -0.87
CA SER A 107 -7.86 0.75 0.06
C SER A 107 -8.58 -0.40 -0.61
N VAL A 108 -8.79 -1.49 0.15
CA VAL A 108 -9.37 -2.74 -0.37
C VAL A 108 -10.76 -2.94 0.19
N VAL A 109 -11.70 -3.30 -0.67
CA VAL A 109 -13.10 -3.52 -0.32
C VAL A 109 -13.64 -4.77 -1.01
N PRO A 110 -14.73 -5.39 -0.53
CA PRO A 110 -15.45 -6.38 -1.32
C PRO A 110 -15.85 -5.82 -2.70
N ALA A 111 -15.97 -6.67 -3.71
CA ALA A 111 -16.17 -6.24 -5.11
C ALA A 111 -17.41 -5.35 -5.33
N ASN A 112 -18.43 -5.50 -4.48
CA ASN A 112 -19.62 -4.63 -4.48
C ASN A 112 -19.39 -3.28 -3.77
N GLY A 113 -18.17 -3.04 -3.24
CA GLY A 113 -17.81 -1.82 -2.51
C GLY A 113 -18.40 -1.72 -1.10
N VAL A 114 -18.94 -2.81 -0.54
CA VAL A 114 -19.67 -2.78 0.75
C VAL A 114 -19.02 -3.66 1.80
N TRP A 115 -18.68 -3.05 2.94
CA TRP A 115 -18.39 -3.76 4.17
C TRP A 115 -19.60 -3.74 5.11
N HIS A 116 -19.97 -4.89 5.65
CA HIS A 116 -20.93 -5.04 6.74
C HIS A 116 -20.18 -5.14 8.05
N THR A 117 -20.52 -4.31 9.02
CA THR A 117 -19.85 -4.24 10.33
C THR A 117 -20.88 -4.21 11.45
N ALA A 118 -20.46 -4.43 12.69
CA ALA A 118 -21.31 -4.23 13.87
C ALA A 118 -21.80 -2.77 14.02
N HIS A 119 -21.12 -1.82 13.38
CA HIS A 119 -21.47 -0.40 13.41
C HIS A 119 -22.30 0.07 12.21
N GLY A 120 -22.79 -0.85 11.40
CA GLY A 120 -23.57 -0.56 10.21
C GLY A 120 -22.82 -0.86 8.91
N ARG A 121 -23.43 -0.45 7.81
CA ARG A 121 -22.93 -0.74 6.47
C ARG A 121 -22.11 0.44 5.93
N TYR A 122 -20.89 0.15 5.52
CA TYR A 122 -20.00 1.13 4.88
C TYR A 122 -19.89 0.85 3.39
N ARG A 123 -19.93 1.90 2.56
CA ARG A 123 -19.91 1.78 1.10
C ARG A 123 -18.99 2.79 0.43
N VAL A 124 -18.17 2.30 -0.51
CA VAL A 124 -17.50 3.10 -1.54
C VAL A 124 -18.25 2.90 -2.86
N ALA A 125 -18.55 3.98 -3.58
CA ALA A 125 -19.29 3.90 -4.83
C ALA A 125 -18.46 3.19 -5.93
N ALA A 126 -19.12 2.36 -6.75
CA ALA A 126 -18.49 1.55 -7.79
C ALA A 126 -17.62 2.36 -8.79
N GLY A 127 -18.00 3.59 -9.12
CA GLY A 127 -17.23 4.47 -9.99
C GLY A 127 -15.82 4.83 -9.47
N HIS A 128 -15.54 4.62 -8.18
CA HIS A 128 -14.24 4.83 -7.55
C HIS A 128 -13.43 3.55 -7.37
N LEU A 129 -13.95 2.42 -7.83
CA LEU A 129 -13.35 1.11 -7.66
C LEU A 129 -12.81 0.56 -8.99
N VAL A 130 -11.83 -0.30 -8.88
CA VAL A 130 -11.41 -1.23 -9.93
C VAL A 130 -11.44 -2.64 -9.33
N PRO A 131 -12.04 -3.61 -10.04
CA PRO A 131 -11.96 -5.00 -9.62
C PRO A 131 -10.50 -5.41 -9.44
N TRP A 132 -10.23 -6.22 -8.44
CA TRP A 132 -8.91 -6.82 -8.31
C TRP A 132 -8.64 -7.66 -9.57
N PRO A 133 -7.51 -7.44 -10.29
CA PRO A 133 -7.26 -8.15 -11.54
C PRO A 133 -7.03 -9.65 -11.31
N ASP A 134 -7.61 -10.51 -12.14
CA ASP A 134 -7.39 -11.96 -12.09
C ASP A 134 -5.93 -12.33 -12.39
N LYS A 135 -5.25 -11.50 -13.18
CA LYS A 135 -3.80 -11.62 -13.46
C LYS A 135 -3.11 -10.29 -13.22
N PRO A 136 -1.99 -10.28 -12.48
CA PRO A 136 -1.19 -9.07 -12.31
C PRO A 136 -0.69 -8.55 -13.67
N ARG A 137 -0.56 -7.23 -13.78
CA ARG A 137 -0.14 -6.54 -15.01
C ARG A 137 0.82 -5.40 -14.71
N ARG A 138 1.43 -4.83 -15.75
CA ARG A 138 2.19 -3.59 -15.61
C ARG A 138 1.26 -2.41 -15.36
N ILE A 139 1.73 -1.44 -14.58
CA ILE A 139 1.03 -0.17 -14.40
C ILE A 139 1.76 0.94 -15.16
N PRO A 140 1.05 1.81 -15.89
CA PRO A 140 1.67 2.99 -16.47
C PRO A 140 2.19 3.95 -15.39
N VAL A 141 3.46 4.34 -15.46
CA VAL A 141 4.09 5.28 -14.52
C VAL A 141 3.33 6.61 -14.47
N GLY A 142 2.80 7.06 -15.61
CA GLY A 142 1.95 8.26 -15.66
C GLY A 142 0.70 8.18 -14.79
N ARG A 143 0.12 6.98 -14.59
CA ARG A 143 -1.00 6.79 -13.67
C ARG A 143 -0.55 6.92 -12.21
N ALA A 144 0.58 6.34 -11.85
CA ALA A 144 1.16 6.51 -10.52
C ALA A 144 1.46 7.99 -10.24
N TYR A 145 2.06 8.67 -11.21
CA TYR A 145 2.31 10.10 -11.12
C TYR A 145 1.03 10.90 -10.91
N ALA A 146 -0.02 10.67 -11.71
CA ALA A 146 -1.30 11.37 -11.58
C ALA A 146 -1.97 11.16 -10.21
N LEU A 147 -1.78 9.99 -9.59
CA LEU A 147 -2.35 9.67 -8.28
C LEU A 147 -1.57 10.28 -7.11
N PHE A 148 -0.25 10.40 -7.24
CA PHE A 148 0.63 10.76 -6.12
C PHE A 148 1.46 12.03 -6.33
N HIS A 149 1.37 12.66 -7.50
CA HIS A 149 2.06 13.94 -7.75
C HIS A 149 1.86 14.93 -6.60
N GLN A 150 2.94 15.54 -6.16
CA GLN A 150 2.97 16.48 -5.02
C GLN A 150 2.47 15.88 -3.68
N THR A 151 2.42 14.56 -3.54
CA THR A 151 2.20 13.95 -2.23
C THR A 151 3.45 14.17 -1.37
N PRO A 152 3.31 14.73 -0.15
CA PRO A 152 4.44 14.91 0.75
C PRO A 152 5.12 13.58 1.06
N TYR A 153 6.43 13.61 1.29
CA TYR A 153 7.13 12.46 1.83
C TYR A 153 6.76 12.28 3.30
N PHE A 154 6.46 11.05 3.66
CA PHE A 154 6.22 10.68 5.05
C PHE A 154 6.75 9.27 5.29
N TRP A 155 7.74 9.13 6.17
CA TRP A 155 8.33 7.84 6.50
C TRP A 155 7.25 6.86 6.99
N GLY A 156 7.24 5.63 6.46
CA GLY A 156 6.18 4.66 6.72
C GLY A 156 4.86 4.92 5.98
N GLY A 157 4.76 6.01 5.21
CA GLY A 157 3.52 6.42 4.53
C GLY A 157 3.12 5.52 3.36
N LYS A 158 1.80 5.28 3.21
CA LYS A 158 1.19 4.54 2.08
C LYS A 158 -0.01 5.26 1.47
N SER A 159 -0.19 6.54 1.72
CA SER A 159 -1.41 7.25 1.32
C SER A 159 -1.12 8.59 0.64
N PRO A 160 -2.12 9.20 -0.05
CA PRO A 160 -1.96 10.54 -0.60
C PRO A 160 -1.85 11.66 0.45
N ALA A 161 -2.00 11.36 1.73
CA ALA A 161 -1.70 12.31 2.82
C ALA A 161 -0.20 12.38 3.15
N GLY A 162 0.54 11.33 2.79
CA GLY A 162 1.98 11.23 2.93
C GLY A 162 2.42 9.82 2.52
N ILE A 163 3.51 9.73 1.76
CA ILE A 163 3.99 8.48 1.18
C ILE A 163 5.51 8.43 1.17
N ASP A 164 6.10 7.26 1.45
CA ASP A 164 7.52 7.03 1.22
C ASP A 164 7.79 6.33 -0.12
N CYS A 165 9.05 6.07 -0.41
CA CYS A 165 9.49 5.50 -1.68
C CYS A 165 8.90 4.11 -1.94
N SER A 166 9.00 3.21 -0.97
CA SER A 166 8.49 1.83 -1.08
C SER A 166 6.96 1.77 -0.97
N GLY A 167 6.32 2.66 -0.20
CA GLY A 167 4.87 2.81 -0.16
C GLY A 167 4.28 3.27 -1.50
N LEU A 168 4.94 4.22 -2.18
CA LEU A 168 4.56 4.64 -3.54
C LEU A 168 4.55 3.45 -4.50
N VAL A 169 5.61 2.67 -4.49
CA VAL A 169 5.74 1.47 -5.33
C VAL A 169 4.70 0.43 -4.94
N GLN A 170 4.56 0.13 -3.65
CA GLN A 170 3.61 -0.87 -3.13
C GLN A 170 2.17 -0.56 -3.57
N ILE A 171 1.68 0.67 -3.34
CA ILE A 171 0.30 1.04 -3.69
C ILE A 171 0.11 1.10 -5.21
N THR A 172 1.11 1.58 -5.95
CA THR A 172 1.08 1.58 -7.41
C THR A 172 0.89 0.17 -7.96
N TYR A 173 1.68 -0.78 -7.50
CA TYR A 173 1.62 -2.17 -7.95
C TYR A 173 0.37 -2.91 -7.45
N ARG A 174 -0.18 -2.54 -6.29
CA ARG A 174 -1.47 -3.04 -5.81
C ARG A 174 -2.60 -2.76 -6.82
N LEU A 175 -2.64 -1.57 -7.42
CA LEU A 175 -3.61 -1.23 -8.47
C LEU A 175 -3.47 -2.08 -9.73
N ALA A 176 -2.30 -2.67 -9.95
CA ALA A 176 -2.01 -3.60 -11.03
C ALA A 176 -2.21 -5.07 -10.65
N GLY A 177 -2.62 -5.32 -9.40
CA GLY A 177 -2.88 -6.67 -8.90
C GLY A 177 -1.72 -7.36 -8.22
N TRP A 178 -0.63 -6.68 -7.92
CA TRP A 178 0.50 -7.23 -7.20
C TRP A 178 0.42 -6.94 -5.70
N LEU A 179 0.76 -7.93 -4.88
CA LEU A 179 0.98 -7.77 -3.45
C LEU A 179 2.49 -7.75 -3.20
N LEU A 180 3.03 -6.56 -3.00
CA LEU A 180 4.46 -6.36 -2.73
C LEU A 180 4.73 -6.30 -1.23
N PRO A 181 5.92 -6.74 -0.81
CA PRO A 181 6.43 -6.43 0.52
C PRO A 181 6.46 -4.92 0.78
N ARG A 182 6.52 -4.54 2.06
CA ARG A 182 6.49 -3.13 2.46
C ARG A 182 7.80 -2.41 2.20
N ASP A 183 8.93 -3.03 2.54
CA ASP A 183 10.23 -2.37 2.57
C ASP A 183 10.98 -2.50 1.24
N ALA A 184 11.78 -1.49 0.91
CA ALA A 184 12.49 -1.44 -0.38
C ALA A 184 13.44 -2.64 -0.58
N ALA A 185 14.14 -3.07 0.47
CA ALA A 185 15.02 -4.25 0.40
C ALA A 185 14.23 -5.53 0.12
N ASP A 186 13.06 -5.69 0.74
CA ASP A 186 12.19 -6.85 0.52
C ASP A 186 11.54 -6.82 -0.87
N GLN A 187 11.19 -5.63 -1.37
CA GLN A 187 10.73 -5.45 -2.75
C GLN A 187 11.81 -5.84 -3.75
N ALA A 188 13.07 -5.52 -3.47
CA ALA A 188 14.19 -5.98 -4.30
C ALA A 188 14.34 -7.50 -4.25
N ALA A 189 14.31 -8.11 -3.07
CA ALA A 189 14.37 -9.57 -2.92
C ALA A 189 13.20 -10.30 -3.62
N PHE A 190 12.02 -9.68 -3.64
CA PHE A 190 10.81 -10.21 -4.28
C PHE A 190 10.83 -10.13 -5.81
N SER A 191 11.66 -9.28 -6.39
CA SER A 191 11.72 -8.99 -7.83
C SER A 191 12.96 -9.61 -8.50
N THR A 192 12.93 -9.71 -9.84
CA THR A 192 14.00 -10.31 -10.64
C THR A 192 14.88 -9.24 -11.27
N PRO A 193 16.23 -9.37 -11.24
CA PRO A 193 17.12 -8.45 -11.96
C PRO A 193 16.84 -8.39 -13.45
N THR A 194 17.00 -7.21 -14.05
CA THR A 194 16.90 -7.02 -15.50
C THR A 194 17.96 -6.02 -15.99
N LEU A 195 18.51 -6.27 -17.18
CA LEU A 195 19.40 -5.33 -17.87
C LEU A 195 18.66 -4.46 -18.89
N GLN A 196 17.38 -4.73 -19.12
CA GLN A 196 16.53 -4.02 -20.07
C GLN A 196 15.26 -3.54 -19.37
N PRO A 197 15.36 -2.52 -18.49
CA PRO A 197 14.20 -2.04 -17.77
C PRO A 197 13.16 -1.42 -18.72
N ARG A 198 11.89 -1.64 -18.39
CA ARG A 198 10.73 -1.08 -19.10
C ARG A 198 9.99 -0.12 -18.17
N PRO A 199 9.25 0.86 -18.71
CA PRO A 199 8.45 1.76 -17.88
C PRO A 199 7.59 1.00 -16.86
N GLY A 200 7.71 1.39 -15.58
CA GLY A 200 7.07 0.72 -14.44
C GLY A 200 7.96 -0.28 -13.70
N ASP A 201 9.09 -0.71 -14.24
CA ASP A 201 10.05 -1.53 -13.50
C ASP A 201 10.69 -0.76 -12.34
N PHE A 202 11.35 -1.48 -11.45
CA PHE A 202 11.97 -0.89 -10.26
C PHE A 202 13.38 -0.43 -10.56
N VAL A 203 13.76 0.67 -9.92
CA VAL A 203 15.15 1.13 -9.78
C VAL A 203 15.46 1.18 -8.31
N PHE A 204 16.46 0.43 -7.88
CA PHE A 204 16.91 0.37 -6.49
C PHE A 204 18.22 1.10 -6.30
N TYR A 205 18.36 1.71 -5.12
CA TYR A 205 19.53 2.49 -4.75
C TYR A 205 19.96 2.16 -3.32
N THR A 206 21.26 2.37 -3.07
CA THR A 206 21.87 2.29 -1.74
C THR A 206 22.40 3.66 -1.32
N PRO A 207 22.59 3.93 -0.02
CA PRO A 207 23.38 5.05 0.40
C PRO A 207 24.84 4.91 -0.11
N PRO A 208 25.61 6.00 -0.24
CA PRO A 208 27.02 5.91 -0.51
C PRO A 208 27.73 5.08 0.58
N GLN A 209 28.64 4.20 0.16
CA GLN A 209 29.45 3.32 1.04
C GLN A 209 28.65 2.24 1.78
N GLU A 210 27.38 2.03 1.45
CA GLU A 210 26.57 0.94 2.01
C GLU A 210 26.11 0.00 0.88
N SER A 211 25.90 -1.28 1.24
CA SER A 211 25.35 -2.29 0.33
C SER A 211 23.82 -2.51 0.50
N ARG A 212 23.26 -2.03 1.61
CA ARG A 212 21.83 -2.20 1.91
C ARG A 212 21.00 -1.29 1.03
N ILE A 213 20.01 -1.85 0.35
CA ILE A 213 19.00 -1.08 -0.40
C ILE A 213 18.11 -0.31 0.58
N THR A 214 18.03 1.01 0.40
CA THR A 214 17.22 1.90 1.24
C THR A 214 16.24 2.74 0.44
N HIS A 215 16.39 2.78 -0.90
CA HIS A 215 15.52 3.58 -1.75
C HIS A 215 15.08 2.81 -2.99
N VAL A 216 13.83 3.06 -3.40
CA VAL A 216 13.23 2.49 -4.61
C VAL A 216 12.48 3.56 -5.40
N ALA A 217 12.53 3.44 -6.71
CA ALA A 217 11.81 4.26 -7.66
C ALA A 217 11.15 3.41 -8.75
N LEU A 218 10.22 4.01 -9.48
CA LEU A 218 9.68 3.45 -10.71
C LEU A 218 10.44 4.00 -11.91
N TYR A 219 10.99 3.12 -12.73
CA TYR A 219 11.65 3.47 -13.97
C TYR A 219 10.62 4.03 -14.96
N LYS A 220 10.89 5.21 -15.51
CA LYS A 220 10.07 5.80 -16.56
C LYS A 220 10.75 5.68 -17.93
N ASP A 221 11.99 6.11 -18.00
CA ASP A 221 12.85 6.06 -19.19
C ASP A 221 14.34 6.14 -18.75
N PRO A 222 15.34 6.03 -19.65
CA PRO A 222 16.75 6.01 -19.27
C PRO A 222 17.25 7.21 -18.45
N THR A 223 16.54 8.31 -18.51
CA THR A 223 16.91 9.57 -17.84
C THR A 223 16.01 9.93 -16.66
N THR A 224 14.85 9.27 -16.53
CA THR A 224 13.79 9.72 -15.63
C THR A 224 13.21 8.59 -14.79
N ILE A 225 13.03 8.84 -13.49
CA ILE A 225 12.34 7.99 -12.54
C ILE A 225 11.17 8.72 -11.89
N LEU A 226 10.24 7.96 -11.34
CA LEU A 226 9.22 8.46 -10.40
C LEU A 226 9.53 7.92 -9.01
N HIS A 227 9.73 8.82 -8.04
CA HIS A 227 10.03 8.45 -6.66
C HIS A 227 9.39 9.40 -5.64
N ALA A 228 9.48 9.04 -4.35
CA ALA A 228 9.13 9.91 -3.24
C ALA A 228 10.36 10.16 -2.36
N THR A 229 10.67 11.43 -2.07
CA THR A 229 11.81 11.85 -1.26
C THR A 229 11.44 12.95 -0.26
N PRO A 230 12.18 13.07 0.86
CA PRO A 230 11.95 14.12 1.85
C PRO A 230 12.00 15.55 1.27
N HIS A 231 12.82 15.78 0.25
CA HIS A 231 13.04 17.10 -0.31
C HIS A 231 11.98 17.54 -1.32
N ALA A 232 11.40 16.59 -2.07
CA ALA A 232 10.52 16.91 -3.19
C ALA A 232 9.15 16.23 -3.13
N GLY A 233 8.91 15.39 -2.10
CA GLY A 233 7.72 14.54 -2.09
C GLY A 233 7.74 13.57 -3.28
N THR A 234 6.56 13.26 -3.83
CA THR A 234 6.44 12.41 -5.02
C THR A 234 6.61 13.25 -6.29
N SER A 235 7.67 12.99 -7.04
CA SER A 235 8.06 13.75 -8.22
C SER A 235 8.77 12.88 -9.27
N LEU A 236 8.78 13.37 -10.51
CA LEU A 236 9.72 12.89 -11.52
C LEU A 236 11.09 13.52 -11.26
N ALA A 237 12.14 12.72 -11.37
CA ALA A 237 13.52 13.13 -11.12
C ALA A 237 14.49 12.47 -12.11
N PRO A 238 15.72 13.01 -12.28
CA PRO A 238 16.77 12.31 -12.99
C PRO A 238 17.02 10.91 -12.39
N ALA A 239 17.30 9.93 -13.25
CA ALA A 239 17.61 8.57 -12.81
C ALA A 239 18.92 8.50 -12.00
N GLN A 240 19.83 9.43 -12.23
CA GLN A 240 21.05 9.59 -11.43
C GLN A 240 20.74 10.49 -10.22
N LEU A 241 20.76 9.90 -9.03
CA LEU A 241 20.53 10.61 -7.77
C LEU A 241 21.88 11.01 -7.12
N PHE A 242 21.98 12.27 -6.66
CA PHE A 242 23.20 12.77 -6.02
C PHE A 242 23.46 12.16 -4.63
N THR A 243 22.40 11.73 -3.94
CA THR A 243 22.46 11.23 -2.55
C THR A 243 22.47 9.72 -2.42
N HIS A 244 22.37 9.01 -3.54
CA HIS A 244 22.28 7.55 -3.56
C HIS A 244 23.09 6.99 -4.73
N VAL A 245 23.58 5.75 -4.56
CA VAL A 245 24.26 4.99 -5.59
C VAL A 245 23.28 4.04 -6.26
N PHE A 246 23.25 4.01 -7.59
CA PHE A 246 22.48 3.03 -8.33
C PHE A 246 22.88 1.61 -7.94
N HIS A 247 21.90 0.77 -7.62
CA HIS A 247 22.12 -0.62 -7.25
C HIS A 247 21.71 -1.57 -8.40
N SER A 248 20.43 -1.53 -8.81
CA SER A 248 19.93 -2.44 -9.84
C SER A 248 18.61 -1.99 -10.44
N TYR A 249 18.37 -2.41 -11.68
CA TYR A 249 17.03 -2.50 -12.24
C TYR A 249 16.44 -3.87 -11.96
N ARG A 250 15.15 -3.92 -11.61
CA ARG A 250 14.43 -5.18 -11.36
C ARG A 250 13.01 -5.12 -11.88
N THR A 251 12.44 -6.29 -12.20
CA THR A 251 11.11 -6.44 -12.79
C THR A 251 10.33 -7.55 -12.09
N LEU A 252 8.99 -7.49 -12.16
CA LEU A 252 8.08 -8.57 -11.78
C LEU A 252 7.48 -9.28 -13.00
N VAL A 253 7.59 -8.63 -14.16
CA VAL A 253 6.99 -9.13 -15.40
C VAL A 253 8.12 -9.41 -16.38
N PRO A 254 8.33 -10.65 -16.77
CA PRO A 254 9.33 -11.01 -17.77
C PRO A 254 9.06 -10.38 -19.14
#